data_9c848dd1995c5bde28eb3a6e0e3a6103
#
_entry.id   9c848dd1995c5bde28eb3a6e0e3a6103
#
_cell.length_a   1.000
_cell.length_b   1.000
_cell.length_c   1.000
_cell.angle_alpha   90.00
_cell.angle_beta   90.00
_cell.angle_gamma   90.00
#
_symmetry.space_group_name_H-M   'P 1'
#
loop_
_entity.id
_entity.type
_entity.pdbx_description
1 polymer ?
#
loop_
_entity_poly.entity_id
_entity_poly.type
_entity_poly.pdbx_seq_one_letter_code
_entity_poly.pdbx_strand_id
1 'polypeptide(L)'
;DALKAAAVPFEVCPGVSSFFGAAASLGAEYTLPGVSQTVILTRAAGRTPVPEKERLSALAAHGASLVLFLSAGRAAEAVEELLRGGYYTTETPAAIVYKATWPDERILRTTLGELAKDAEAAGITKTALLLIGDFLGAEYENSKLYDPSFTTEFREGKQA
;
A
#
# COMPACT_ATOMS: atom_id res chain seq x y z
N ASP A 1 -13.50 24.07 4.45
CA ASP A 1 -14.86 24.68 4.43
C ASP A 1 -15.00 25.82 5.45
N ALA A 2 -14.59 25.65 6.73
CA ALA A 2 -14.74 26.68 7.76
C ALA A 2 -14.02 27.99 7.43
N LEU A 3 -12.76 27.94 6.99
CA LEU A 3 -11.99 29.10 6.58
C LEU A 3 -12.62 29.80 5.36
N LYS A 4 -13.08 29.00 4.40
CA LYS A 4 -13.77 29.52 3.22
C LYS A 4 -15.09 30.20 3.59
N ALA A 5 -15.87 29.61 4.48
CA ALA A 5 -17.13 30.20 4.95
C ALA A 5 -16.90 31.47 5.75
N ALA A 6 -15.80 31.58 6.49
CA ALA A 6 -15.41 32.77 7.26
C ALA A 6 -14.65 33.83 6.41
N ALA A 7 -14.50 33.63 5.10
CA ALA A 7 -13.71 34.45 4.19
C ALA A 7 -12.27 34.73 4.68
N VAL A 8 -11.66 33.75 5.37
CA VAL A 8 -10.27 33.84 5.82
C VAL A 8 -9.38 33.34 4.68
N PRO A 9 -8.40 34.12 4.22
CA PRO A 9 -7.43 33.68 3.23
C PRO A 9 -6.66 32.46 3.73
N PHE A 10 -6.46 31.46 2.89
CA PHE A 10 -5.69 30.27 3.22
C PHE A 10 -4.98 29.71 1.99
N GLU A 11 -3.91 28.98 2.21
CA GLU A 11 -3.16 28.25 1.20
C GLU A 11 -3.16 26.76 1.54
N VAL A 12 -3.22 25.91 0.53
CA VAL A 12 -3.09 24.44 0.68
C VAL A 12 -1.70 24.04 0.21
N CYS A 13 -0.84 23.70 1.17
CA CYS A 13 0.50 23.20 0.86
C CYS A 13 0.45 21.71 0.54
N PRO A 14 1.03 21.25 -0.60
CA PRO A 14 1.13 19.83 -0.90
C PRO A 14 2.07 19.14 0.08
N GLY A 15 1.82 17.86 0.33
CA GLY A 15 2.64 17.03 1.19
C GLY A 15 2.84 15.63 0.62
N VAL A 16 3.88 14.92 1.09
CA VAL A 16 4.14 13.53 0.74
C VAL A 16 3.40 12.62 1.71
N SER A 17 2.60 11.72 1.16
CA SER A 17 1.83 10.76 1.98
C SER A 17 2.75 9.68 2.58
N SER A 18 2.37 9.18 3.75
CA SER A 18 3.10 8.11 4.45
C SER A 18 3.19 6.79 3.66
N PHE A 19 2.34 6.57 2.64
CA PHE A 19 2.49 5.38 1.81
C PHE A 19 3.78 5.41 0.97
N PHE A 20 4.22 6.58 0.51
CA PHE A 20 5.52 6.72 -0.14
C PHE A 20 6.66 6.51 0.87
N GLY A 21 6.52 7.00 2.11
CA GLY A 21 7.47 6.72 3.18
C GLY A 21 7.58 5.23 3.45
N ALA A 22 6.47 4.51 3.51
CA ALA A 22 6.46 3.06 3.70
C ALA A 22 7.15 2.30 2.55
N ALA A 23 6.93 2.71 1.28
CA ALA A 23 7.63 2.13 0.15
C ALA A 23 9.16 2.34 0.25
N ALA A 24 9.58 3.55 0.62
CA ALA A 24 10.99 3.87 0.81
C ALA A 24 11.61 3.02 1.93
N SER A 25 10.94 2.91 3.08
CA SER A 25 11.40 2.10 4.22
C SER A 25 11.47 0.60 3.88
N LEU A 26 10.58 0.12 3.01
CA LEU A 26 10.57 -1.27 2.53
C LEU A 26 11.58 -1.50 1.39
N GLY A 27 12.11 -0.45 0.75
CA GLY A 27 12.88 -0.57 -0.48
C GLY A 27 12.05 -1.20 -1.61
N ALA A 28 10.74 -0.93 -1.66
CA ALA A 28 9.79 -1.54 -2.57
C ALA A 28 9.18 -0.51 -3.52
N GLU A 29 8.95 -0.92 -4.75
CA GLU A 29 8.16 -0.20 -5.75
C GLU A 29 6.78 -0.83 -5.83
N TYR A 30 5.73 -0.01 -5.76
CA TYR A 30 4.34 -0.51 -5.78
C TYR A 30 3.91 -1.08 -7.12
N THR A 31 4.49 -0.57 -8.20
CA THR A 31 4.11 -0.94 -9.57
C THR A 31 5.28 -1.60 -10.27
N LEU A 32 5.23 -2.92 -10.38
CA LEU A 32 6.26 -3.73 -11.00
C LEU A 32 5.77 -4.32 -12.31
N PRO A 33 6.56 -4.26 -13.40
CA PRO A 33 6.23 -4.92 -14.66
C PRO A 33 5.93 -6.40 -14.45
N GLY A 34 4.81 -6.87 -15.05
CA GLY A 34 4.39 -8.27 -14.93
C GLY A 34 3.73 -8.65 -13.61
N VAL A 35 3.78 -7.79 -12.58
CA VAL A 35 3.21 -8.07 -11.25
C VAL A 35 1.96 -7.23 -11.00
N SER A 36 2.09 -5.92 -10.89
CA SER A 36 0.96 -5.00 -10.71
C SER A 36 1.30 -3.62 -11.26
N GLN A 37 0.34 -2.99 -11.95
CA GLN A 37 0.44 -1.61 -12.44
C GLN A 37 -0.54 -0.67 -11.72
N THR A 38 -1.24 -1.18 -10.72
CA THR A 38 -2.29 -0.45 -9.99
C THR A 38 -1.99 -0.43 -8.51
N VAL A 39 -2.12 0.73 -7.90
CA VAL A 39 -2.05 0.90 -6.44
C VAL A 39 -3.39 1.36 -5.94
N ILE A 40 -3.96 0.64 -4.99
CA ILE A 40 -5.22 1.01 -4.34
C ILE A 40 -4.92 1.50 -2.93
N LEU A 41 -5.18 2.78 -2.68
CA LEU A 41 -5.09 3.40 -1.36
C LEU A 41 -6.50 3.43 -0.77
N THR A 42 -6.71 2.71 0.31
CA THR A 42 -8.04 2.59 0.92
C THR A 42 -7.97 2.36 2.42
N ARG A 43 -9.09 1.99 3.02
CA ARG A 43 -9.20 1.62 4.44
C ARG A 43 -10.23 0.51 4.64
N ALA A 44 -10.11 -0.24 5.71
CA ALA A 44 -11.20 -1.09 6.16
C ALA A 44 -12.41 -0.25 6.59
N ALA A 45 -13.61 -0.79 6.42
CA ALA A 45 -14.81 -0.22 7.03
C ALA A 45 -14.63 -0.17 8.56
N GLY A 46 -15.02 0.94 9.15
CA GLY A 46 -14.88 1.18 10.58
C GLY A 46 -16.13 1.83 11.16
N ARG A 47 -15.94 2.80 12.06
CA ARG A 47 -17.05 3.61 12.59
C ARG A 47 -17.85 4.32 11.49
N THR A 48 -17.16 4.68 10.40
CA THR A 48 -17.79 5.17 9.19
C THR A 48 -17.79 4.05 8.14
N PRO A 49 -18.91 3.78 7.48
CA PRO A 49 -18.99 2.77 6.43
C PRO A 49 -18.13 3.18 5.22
N VAL A 50 -17.88 2.23 4.33
CA VAL A 50 -17.40 2.45 2.97
C VAL A 50 -18.51 2.06 2.00
N PRO A 51 -18.57 2.67 0.80
CA PRO A 51 -19.48 2.23 -0.25
C PRO A 51 -19.30 0.74 -0.55
N GLU A 52 -20.38 0.03 -0.88
CA GLU A 52 -20.34 -1.42 -1.12
C GLU A 52 -19.29 -1.83 -2.15
N LYS A 53 -19.19 -1.09 -3.26
CA LYS A 53 -18.17 -1.30 -4.31
C LYS A 53 -16.74 -1.03 -3.89
N GLU A 54 -16.52 -0.41 -2.73
CA GLU A 54 -15.21 -0.05 -2.18
C GLU A 54 -14.86 -0.90 -0.94
N ARG A 55 -15.65 -1.94 -0.66
CA ARG A 55 -15.28 -2.94 0.35
C ARG A 55 -13.99 -3.63 -0.02
N LEU A 56 -13.21 -4.02 0.96
CA LEU A 56 -11.94 -4.71 0.73
C LEU A 56 -12.13 -5.99 -0.09
N SER A 57 -13.23 -6.72 0.12
CA SER A 57 -13.56 -7.90 -0.67
C SER A 57 -13.82 -7.59 -2.15
N ALA A 58 -14.40 -6.43 -2.48
CA ALA A 58 -14.60 -6.02 -3.87
C ALA A 58 -13.28 -5.54 -4.50
N LEU A 59 -12.48 -4.78 -3.75
CA LEU A 59 -11.20 -4.26 -4.22
C LEU A 59 -10.15 -5.37 -4.37
N ALA A 60 -10.21 -6.41 -3.55
CA ALA A 60 -9.29 -7.55 -3.61
C ALA A 60 -9.33 -8.29 -4.96
N ALA A 61 -10.50 -8.31 -5.63
CA ALA A 61 -10.63 -8.96 -6.93
C ALA A 61 -9.74 -8.35 -8.04
N HIS A 62 -9.22 -7.14 -7.83
CA HIS A 62 -8.32 -6.50 -8.80
C HIS A 62 -6.87 -7.02 -8.75
N GLY A 63 -6.46 -7.73 -7.70
CA GLY A 63 -5.08 -8.20 -7.53
C GLY A 63 -4.03 -7.07 -7.56
N ALA A 64 -4.41 -5.87 -7.15
CA ALA A 64 -3.57 -4.68 -7.17
C ALA A 64 -2.64 -4.62 -5.96
N SER A 65 -1.62 -3.76 -5.99
CA SER A 65 -0.89 -3.40 -4.77
C SER A 65 -1.81 -2.62 -3.83
N LEU A 66 -2.08 -3.15 -2.64
CA LEU A 66 -2.98 -2.53 -1.67
C LEU A 66 -2.21 -1.86 -0.53
N VAL A 67 -2.65 -0.65 -0.17
CA VAL A 67 -2.19 0.07 1.03
C VAL A 67 -3.40 0.50 1.87
N LEU A 68 -3.51 -0.07 3.07
CA LEU A 68 -4.62 0.20 3.96
C LEU A 68 -4.21 1.22 5.03
N PHE A 69 -4.88 2.36 5.00
CA PHE A 69 -4.80 3.39 6.02
C PHE A 69 -5.79 3.11 7.15
N LEU A 70 -5.52 3.58 8.36
CA LEU A 70 -6.45 3.55 9.50
C LEU A 70 -7.00 2.15 9.84
N SER A 71 -6.33 1.09 9.42
CA SER A 71 -6.85 -0.27 9.46
C SER A 71 -6.08 -1.20 10.42
N ALA A 72 -4.98 -0.74 11.01
CA ALA A 72 -4.13 -1.59 11.86
C ALA A 72 -4.88 -2.19 13.06
N GLY A 73 -5.74 -1.41 13.73
CA GLY A 73 -6.58 -1.90 14.83
C GLY A 73 -7.74 -2.81 14.41
N ARG A 74 -7.85 -3.11 13.13
CA ARG A 74 -8.88 -3.98 12.52
C ARG A 74 -8.24 -4.92 11.49
N ALA A 75 -7.00 -5.32 11.75
CA ALA A 75 -6.25 -6.16 10.83
C ALA A 75 -6.95 -7.50 10.57
N ALA A 76 -7.57 -8.10 11.60
CA ALA A 76 -8.29 -9.36 11.45
C ALA A 76 -9.46 -9.26 10.47
N GLU A 77 -10.33 -8.26 10.63
CA GLU A 77 -11.45 -8.05 9.71
C GLU A 77 -10.98 -7.69 8.30
N ALA A 78 -9.88 -6.94 8.18
CA ALA A 78 -9.29 -6.61 6.89
C ALA A 78 -8.78 -7.87 6.18
N VAL A 79 -8.10 -8.77 6.88
CA VAL A 79 -7.62 -10.06 6.34
C VAL A 79 -8.80 -10.91 5.86
N GLU A 80 -9.85 -11.06 6.68
CA GLU A 80 -11.05 -11.83 6.29
C GLU A 80 -11.70 -11.29 5.02
N GLU A 81 -11.86 -9.97 4.92
CA GLU A 81 -12.47 -9.36 3.73
C GLU A 81 -11.59 -9.53 2.48
N LEU A 82 -10.27 -9.38 2.61
CA LEU A 82 -9.34 -9.55 1.49
C LEU A 82 -9.34 -10.98 0.98
N LEU A 83 -9.31 -11.98 1.87
CA LEU A 83 -9.39 -13.39 1.50
C LEU A 83 -10.72 -13.73 0.83
N ARG A 84 -11.84 -13.13 1.29
CA ARG A 84 -13.16 -13.32 0.68
C ARG A 84 -13.23 -12.79 -0.76
N GLY A 85 -12.41 -11.82 -1.11
CA GLY A 85 -12.33 -11.26 -2.47
C GLY A 85 -11.75 -12.22 -3.52
N GLY A 86 -11.11 -13.32 -3.11
CA GLY A 86 -10.76 -14.47 -3.93
C GLY A 86 -9.47 -14.36 -4.74
N TYR A 87 -8.81 -13.21 -4.80
CA TYR A 87 -7.50 -13.08 -5.44
C TYR A 87 -6.36 -13.38 -4.45
N TYR A 88 -6.36 -12.69 -3.32
CA TYR A 88 -5.34 -12.87 -2.30
C TYR A 88 -5.55 -14.18 -1.53
N THR A 89 -4.43 -14.79 -1.13
CA THR A 89 -4.38 -16.01 -0.33
C THR A 89 -3.69 -15.73 1.01
N THR A 90 -3.69 -16.69 1.91
CA THR A 90 -2.94 -16.60 3.17
C THR A 90 -1.45 -16.39 2.95
N GLU A 91 -0.92 -16.89 1.82
CA GLU A 91 0.49 -16.79 1.46
C GLU A 91 0.86 -15.47 0.75
N THR A 92 -0.13 -14.66 0.38
CA THR A 92 0.13 -13.37 -0.25
C THR A 92 1.05 -12.53 0.61
N PRO A 93 2.16 -11.99 0.05
CA PRO A 93 3.08 -11.16 0.80
C PRO A 93 2.39 -9.92 1.39
N ALA A 94 2.74 -9.60 2.63
CA ALA A 94 2.22 -8.45 3.33
C ALA A 94 3.30 -7.78 4.19
N ALA A 95 3.06 -6.53 4.55
CA ALA A 95 3.93 -5.82 5.48
C ALA A 95 3.12 -4.86 6.35
N ILE A 96 3.61 -4.63 7.56
CA ILE A 96 3.14 -3.59 8.47
C ILE A 96 4.26 -2.56 8.60
N VAL A 97 3.99 -1.30 8.27
CA VAL A 97 4.92 -0.20 8.49
C VAL A 97 4.32 0.73 9.53
N TYR A 98 4.83 0.62 10.74
CA TYR A 98 4.43 1.44 11.87
C TYR A 98 5.29 2.70 11.91
N LYS A 99 4.64 3.86 12.00
CA LYS A 99 5.28 5.17 12.07
C LYS A 99 6.34 5.39 10.97
N ALA A 100 5.97 5.15 9.72
CA ALA A 100 6.85 5.37 8.57
C ALA A 100 7.58 6.72 8.68
N THR A 101 8.90 6.71 8.54
CA THR A 101 9.80 7.87 8.61
C THR A 101 10.02 8.49 10.01
N TRP A 102 9.44 7.93 11.06
CA TRP A 102 9.67 8.40 12.43
C TRP A 102 10.90 7.71 13.04
N PRO A 103 11.51 8.30 14.10
CA PRO A 103 12.68 7.68 14.75
C PRO A 103 12.41 6.29 15.35
N ASP A 104 11.17 6.00 15.71
CA ASP A 104 10.71 4.73 16.25
C ASP A 104 9.92 3.89 15.23
N GLU A 105 10.22 4.07 13.95
CA GLU A 105 9.68 3.24 12.86
C GLU A 105 9.94 1.75 13.11
N ARG A 106 8.95 0.92 12.82
CA ARG A 106 9.08 -0.55 12.81
C ARG A 106 8.47 -1.12 11.54
N ILE A 107 9.18 -2.06 10.95
CA ILE A 107 8.76 -2.79 9.75
C ILE A 107 8.61 -4.25 10.10
N LEU A 108 7.45 -4.83 9.84
CA LEU A 108 7.20 -6.26 9.94
C LEU A 108 6.84 -6.77 8.55
N ARG A 109 7.66 -7.62 7.97
CA ARG A 109 7.35 -8.37 6.76
C ARG A 109 6.71 -9.68 7.15
N THR A 110 5.59 -10.02 6.51
CA THR A 110 4.75 -11.14 6.88
C THR A 110 3.96 -11.62 5.65
N THR A 111 2.99 -12.49 5.88
CA THR A 111 1.98 -12.86 4.88
C THR A 111 0.60 -12.36 5.31
N LEU A 112 -0.35 -12.35 4.38
CA LEU A 112 -1.71 -11.93 4.69
C LEU A 112 -2.34 -12.79 5.79
N GLY A 113 -2.02 -14.10 5.82
CA GLY A 113 -2.53 -15.01 6.84
C GLY A 113 -2.02 -14.72 8.26
N GLU A 114 -0.79 -14.23 8.38
CA GLU A 114 -0.18 -13.91 9.68
C GLU A 114 -0.30 -12.43 10.08
N LEU A 115 -0.75 -11.56 9.16
CA LEU A 115 -0.78 -10.10 9.33
C LEU A 115 -1.46 -9.64 10.62
N ALA A 116 -2.62 -10.21 10.93
CA ALA A 116 -3.39 -9.82 12.11
C ALA A 116 -2.69 -10.22 13.40
N LYS A 117 -2.17 -11.43 13.46
CA LYS A 117 -1.42 -11.98 14.59
C LYS A 117 -0.14 -11.19 14.85
N ASP A 118 0.59 -10.83 13.79
CA ASP A 118 1.82 -10.06 13.91
C ASP A 118 1.55 -8.62 14.36
N ALA A 119 0.45 -8.00 13.89
CA ALA A 119 0.01 -6.70 14.37
C ALA A 119 -0.31 -6.73 15.87
N GLU A 120 -1.04 -7.75 16.34
CA GLU A 120 -1.39 -7.96 17.73
C GLU A 120 -0.15 -8.21 18.59
N ALA A 121 0.72 -9.14 18.20
CA ALA A 121 1.95 -9.47 18.91
C ALA A 121 2.89 -8.27 19.06
N ALA A 122 2.92 -7.39 18.04
CA ALA A 122 3.70 -6.16 18.06
C ALA A 122 3.02 -5.00 18.80
N GLY A 123 1.78 -5.16 19.25
CA GLY A 123 0.98 -4.11 19.89
C GLY A 123 0.60 -2.96 18.97
N ILE A 124 0.51 -3.20 17.66
CA ILE A 124 0.26 -2.18 16.64
C ILE A 124 -1.25 -2.09 16.36
N THR A 125 -1.89 -1.04 16.86
CA THR A 125 -3.33 -0.79 16.68
C THR A 125 -3.63 0.50 15.94
N LYS A 126 -2.64 1.36 15.74
CA LYS A 126 -2.78 2.67 15.08
C LYS A 126 -1.44 3.14 14.51
N THR A 127 -1.46 4.22 13.74
CA THR A 127 -0.26 4.89 13.17
C THR A 127 0.59 3.92 12.33
N ALA A 128 -0.07 2.99 11.65
CA ALA A 128 0.57 2.03 10.77
C ALA A 128 -0.21 1.88 9.46
N LEU A 129 0.53 1.54 8.42
CA LEU A 129 0.01 1.11 7.15
C LEU A 129 0.11 -0.41 7.05
N LEU A 130 -0.93 -1.03 6.50
CA LEU A 130 -0.90 -2.43 6.09
C LEU A 130 -0.74 -2.47 4.57
N LEU A 131 0.29 -3.13 4.10
CA LEU A 131 0.62 -3.26 2.69
C LEU A 131 0.43 -4.72 2.27
N ILE A 132 -0.27 -4.95 1.19
CA ILE A 132 -0.61 -6.30 0.73
C ILE A 132 -0.43 -6.40 -0.78
N GLY A 133 0.21 -7.44 -1.24
CA GLY A 133 0.34 -7.76 -2.66
C GLY A 133 1.70 -8.31 -3.05
N ASP A 134 1.74 -8.87 -4.25
CA ASP A 134 2.90 -9.57 -4.79
C ASP A 134 4.13 -8.68 -4.99
N PHE A 135 3.94 -7.35 -5.09
CA PHE A 135 5.03 -6.37 -5.17
C PHE A 135 6.02 -6.44 -3.98
N LEU A 136 5.63 -7.07 -2.86
CA LEU A 136 6.47 -7.23 -1.67
C LEU A 136 7.39 -8.44 -1.72
N GLY A 137 7.21 -9.36 -2.66
CA GLY A 137 7.96 -10.62 -2.68
C GLY A 137 8.12 -11.30 -4.04
N ALA A 138 7.51 -10.76 -5.10
CA ALA A 138 7.61 -11.35 -6.43
C ALA A 138 8.98 -11.12 -7.08
N GLU A 139 9.42 -12.08 -7.90
CA GLU A 139 10.40 -11.80 -8.94
C GLU A 139 9.76 -10.88 -9.98
N TYR A 140 10.47 -9.87 -10.42
CA TYR A 140 9.96 -8.87 -11.36
C TYR A 140 10.96 -8.56 -12.46
N GLU A 141 10.46 -8.13 -13.60
CA GLU A 141 11.28 -7.61 -14.67
C GLU A 141 11.59 -6.14 -14.44
N ASN A 142 12.82 -5.73 -14.72
CA ASN A 142 13.16 -4.31 -14.72
C ASN A 142 12.37 -3.57 -15.81
N SER A 143 11.94 -2.35 -15.49
CA SER A 143 11.31 -1.51 -16.49
C SER A 143 12.23 -1.30 -17.68
N LYS A 144 11.73 -1.52 -18.90
CA LYS A 144 12.47 -1.28 -20.15
C LYS A 144 12.99 0.16 -20.27
N LEU A 145 12.38 1.11 -19.58
CA LEU A 145 12.85 2.50 -19.52
C LEU A 145 14.28 2.63 -18.97
N TYR A 146 14.68 1.72 -18.08
CA TYR A 146 16.01 1.68 -17.48
C TYR A 146 16.98 0.76 -18.22
N ASP A 147 16.52 0.00 -19.21
CA ASP A 147 17.36 -0.83 -20.06
C ASP A 147 18.28 0.07 -20.92
N PRO A 148 19.62 -0.11 -20.88
CA PRO A 148 20.53 0.64 -21.71
C PRO A 148 20.26 0.54 -23.22
N SER A 149 19.69 -0.58 -23.68
CA SER A 149 19.35 -0.81 -25.09
C SER A 149 18.05 -0.12 -25.54
N PHE A 150 17.25 0.39 -24.59
CA PHE A 150 15.96 1.01 -24.91
C PHE A 150 16.13 2.50 -25.27
N THR A 151 15.68 2.88 -26.47
CA THR A 151 15.67 4.27 -26.94
C THR A 151 14.45 5.00 -26.38
N THR A 152 14.68 6.19 -25.84
CA THR A 152 13.63 7.12 -25.37
C THR A 152 13.77 8.45 -26.11
N GLU A 153 12.81 9.36 -25.95
CA GLU A 153 12.92 10.75 -26.43
C GLU A 153 14.22 11.46 -26.00
N PHE A 154 14.79 11.06 -24.87
CA PHE A 154 15.93 11.73 -24.22
C PHE A 154 17.23 10.92 -24.27
N ARG A 155 17.18 9.69 -24.77
CA ARG A 155 18.33 8.78 -24.77
C ARG A 155 18.25 7.77 -25.90
N GLU A 156 19.29 7.69 -26.73
CA GLU A 156 19.47 6.59 -27.69
C GLU A 156 19.96 5.32 -26.96
N GLY A 157 19.32 4.20 -27.24
CA GLY A 157 19.70 2.89 -26.71
C GLY A 157 21.07 2.47 -27.24
N LYS A 158 21.92 1.95 -26.36
CA LYS A 158 23.21 1.35 -26.75
C LYS A 158 22.98 -0.12 -27.04
N GLN A 159 23.28 -0.56 -28.27
CA GLN A 159 23.37 -1.98 -28.56
C GLN A 159 24.54 -2.57 -27.75
N ALA A 160 24.26 -3.70 -27.05
CA ALA A 160 25.27 -4.44 -26.30
C ALA A 160 26.23 -5.16 -27.26
#